data_828e7ca8d212e70432c9ef2972bc7aad
#
_entry.id   828e7ca8d212e70432c9ef2972bc7aad
#
_cell.length_a   1.000
_cell.length_b   1.000
_cell.length_c   1.000
_cell.angle_alpha   90.00
_cell.angle_beta   90.00
_cell.angle_gamma   90.00
#
_symmetry.space_group_name_H-M   'P 1'
#
loop_
_entity.id
_entity.type
_entity.pdbx_description
1 polymer ?
#
loop_
_entity_poly.entity_id
_entity_poly.type
_entity_poly.pdbx_seq_one_letter_code
_entity_poly.pdbx_strand_id
1 'polypeptide(L)'
;MGLSRAPTPTRTFERKMQKAQRNRVAAAASTSDAPRRLWSEPECRDLLVVGPGVLGSRVAVGWLAKYPGAVVVGQTNTDASHEGLESLGVYPRVKNFDADDATAGRTFPYVVFSAPPSGSEDYPGEVESALKYWDGKGCFVFTSSSAVYANEAGEGCDEDSPVYEIGTNPRVDRLLTAEKVVLDAGGSVCRLAGLYHSERGAHKYFLKTPKLDSRADALVNLIHYEDAASLCVAALASKSKSSVFLGTDGVPVTRGDIAKLSIESGAYEDAVSPEFTAVDGPMGRSMTNPRTRSSLGWSPKYESFQAFMTSHGALDTYSPRYKPERPRFSPTGRPHQQGA
;
A
#
# COMPACT_ATOMS: atom_id res chain seq x y z
N MET A 1 -38.36 22.52 18.05
CA MET A 1 -36.94 22.96 18.03
C MET A 1 -36.35 22.40 16.76
N GLY A 2 -36.11 23.27 15.78
CA GLY A 2 -35.69 22.85 14.43
C GLY A 2 -34.19 22.59 14.34
N LEU A 3 -33.82 21.44 13.84
CA LEU A 3 -32.43 21.12 13.47
C LEU A 3 -32.14 21.78 12.11
N SER A 4 -31.28 22.80 12.12
CA SER A 4 -30.74 23.45 10.92
C SER A 4 -29.87 22.46 10.12
N ARG A 5 -30.29 22.13 8.90
CA ARG A 5 -29.49 21.40 7.92
C ARG A 5 -28.40 22.32 7.37
N ALA A 6 -27.15 21.85 7.39
CA ALA A 6 -26.04 22.50 6.71
C ALA A 6 -26.31 22.61 5.19
N PRO A 7 -25.96 23.73 4.54
CA PRO A 7 -26.23 23.93 3.12
C PRO A 7 -25.38 22.96 2.26
N THR A 8 -26.03 22.28 1.33
CA THR A 8 -25.41 21.46 0.30
C THR A 8 -24.60 22.35 -0.64
N PRO A 9 -23.35 22.02 -1.00
CA PRO A 9 -22.56 22.82 -1.92
C PRO A 9 -23.23 22.89 -3.29
N THR A 10 -23.39 24.09 -3.80
CA THR A 10 -24.08 24.36 -5.07
C THR A 10 -23.23 23.83 -6.25
N ARG A 11 -23.89 23.29 -7.29
CA ARG A 11 -23.30 22.82 -8.57
C ARG A 11 -22.30 23.82 -9.18
N THR A 12 -22.41 25.08 -8.85
CA THR A 12 -21.51 26.17 -9.30
C THR A 12 -20.15 26.12 -8.61
N PHE A 13 -20.08 25.71 -7.33
CA PHE A 13 -18.82 25.57 -6.60
C PHE A 13 -18.02 24.35 -7.11
N GLU A 14 -18.69 23.23 -7.34
CA GLU A 14 -18.06 22.03 -7.91
C GLU A 14 -17.50 22.29 -9.32
N ARG A 15 -18.25 23.00 -10.19
CA ARG A 15 -17.77 23.41 -11.52
C ARG A 15 -16.56 24.36 -11.46
N LYS A 16 -16.51 25.27 -10.49
CA LYS A 16 -15.35 26.17 -10.31
C LYS A 16 -14.12 25.42 -9.83
N MET A 17 -14.28 24.45 -8.92
CA MET A 17 -13.18 23.60 -8.46
C MET A 17 -12.66 22.67 -9.57
N GLN A 18 -13.55 22.04 -10.34
CA GLN A 18 -13.16 21.22 -11.49
C GLN A 18 -12.49 22.06 -12.59
N LYS A 19 -12.93 23.28 -12.83
CA LYS A 19 -12.31 24.19 -13.80
C LYS A 19 -10.95 24.69 -13.32
N ALA A 20 -10.77 24.97 -12.01
CA ALA A 20 -9.49 25.35 -11.43
C ALA A 20 -8.48 24.19 -11.46
N GLN A 21 -8.96 22.97 -11.25
CA GLN A 21 -8.14 21.73 -11.29
C GLN A 21 -7.75 21.37 -12.74
N ARG A 22 -8.69 21.47 -13.70
CA ARG A 22 -8.39 21.34 -15.14
C ARG A 22 -7.41 22.41 -15.63
N ASN A 23 -7.54 23.65 -15.16
CA ASN A 23 -6.60 24.71 -15.52
C ASN A 23 -5.21 24.50 -14.91
N ARG A 24 -5.08 23.88 -13.72
CA ARG A 24 -3.79 23.50 -13.14
C ARG A 24 -3.13 22.36 -13.91
N VAL A 25 -3.91 21.34 -14.31
CA VAL A 25 -3.43 20.23 -15.15
C VAL A 25 -3.10 20.71 -16.56
N ALA A 26 -3.92 21.57 -17.16
CA ALA A 26 -3.68 22.16 -18.47
C ALA A 26 -2.50 23.14 -18.48
N ALA A 27 -2.28 23.91 -17.40
CA ALA A 27 -1.11 24.78 -17.25
C ALA A 27 0.20 23.98 -17.10
N ALA A 28 0.14 22.78 -16.50
CA ALA A 28 1.26 21.85 -16.47
C ALA A 28 1.54 21.17 -17.83
N ALA A 29 0.51 21.04 -18.68
CA ALA A 29 0.61 20.37 -19.98
C ALA A 29 0.91 21.34 -21.15
N SER A 30 0.71 22.66 -20.99
CA SER A 30 0.75 23.61 -22.12
C SER A 30 2.08 24.32 -22.37
N THR A 31 3.13 24.02 -21.62
CA THR A 31 4.46 24.59 -21.88
C THR A 31 5.50 23.48 -22.01
N SER A 32 6.02 23.28 -23.20
CA SER A 32 7.10 22.33 -23.51
C SER A 32 8.40 22.56 -22.69
N ASP A 33 8.51 23.67 -21.96
CA ASP A 33 9.66 24.01 -21.12
C ASP A 33 9.37 23.93 -19.60
N ALA A 34 8.11 23.97 -19.15
CA ALA A 34 7.79 23.98 -17.73
C ALA A 34 8.16 22.69 -16.97
N PRO A 35 8.01 21.48 -17.54
CA PRO A 35 8.41 20.25 -16.87
C PRO A 35 9.92 20.14 -16.65
N ARG A 36 10.77 20.65 -17.56
CA ARG A 36 12.24 20.50 -17.45
C ARG A 36 12.85 21.27 -16.28
N ARG A 37 12.29 22.39 -15.87
CA ARG A 37 12.83 23.20 -14.76
C ARG A 37 12.55 22.58 -13.38
N LEU A 38 11.39 21.96 -13.20
CA LEU A 38 10.99 21.35 -11.91
C LEU A 38 11.86 20.15 -11.51
N TRP A 39 12.47 19.45 -12.50
CA TRP A 39 13.21 18.20 -12.28
C TRP A 39 14.70 18.39 -11.92
N SER A 40 15.21 19.58 -11.94
CA SER A 40 16.64 19.90 -11.68
C SER A 40 16.91 20.66 -10.38
N GLU A 41 15.86 21.01 -9.61
CA GLU A 41 16.01 21.75 -8.36
C GLU A 41 16.57 20.87 -7.24
N PRO A 42 17.49 21.37 -6.40
CA PRO A 42 18.09 20.61 -5.30
C PRO A 42 17.08 20.10 -4.27
N GLU A 43 15.87 20.67 -4.23
CA GLU A 43 14.78 20.32 -3.33
C GLU A 43 13.61 19.60 -4.03
N CYS A 44 13.83 19.09 -5.24
CA CYS A 44 12.79 18.35 -5.95
C CYS A 44 12.22 17.20 -5.07
N ARG A 45 10.90 17.16 -4.96
CA ARG A 45 10.14 16.15 -4.17
C ARG A 45 9.29 15.26 -5.07
N ASP A 46 9.63 15.17 -6.35
CA ASP A 46 8.87 14.37 -7.28
C ASP A 46 8.98 12.88 -6.94
N LEU A 47 7.85 12.19 -7.02
CA LEU A 47 7.69 10.80 -6.61
C LEU A 47 7.18 9.95 -7.77
N LEU A 48 7.82 8.81 -7.99
CA LEU A 48 7.27 7.72 -8.79
C LEU A 48 6.67 6.65 -7.87
N VAL A 49 5.42 6.31 -8.10
CA VAL A 49 4.73 5.18 -7.46
C VAL A 49 4.58 4.06 -8.47
N VAL A 50 5.34 2.99 -8.32
CA VAL A 50 5.19 1.78 -9.14
C VAL A 50 4.17 0.87 -8.47
N GLY A 51 3.04 0.63 -9.14
CA GLY A 51 1.91 -0.10 -8.59
C GLY A 51 1.02 0.76 -7.67
N PRO A 52 0.40 1.84 -8.17
CA PRO A 52 -0.49 2.70 -7.40
C PRO A 52 -1.86 2.04 -7.17
N GLY A 53 -1.83 0.85 -6.53
CA GLY A 53 -3.01 0.15 -6.03
C GLY A 53 -3.54 0.78 -4.74
N VAL A 54 -4.20 -0.03 -3.88
CA VAL A 54 -4.82 0.47 -2.63
C VAL A 54 -3.80 1.13 -1.70
N LEU A 55 -2.59 0.58 -1.57
CA LEU A 55 -1.52 1.16 -0.77
C LEU A 55 -0.83 2.31 -1.51
N GLY A 56 -0.36 2.07 -2.74
CA GLY A 56 0.43 3.04 -3.49
C GLY A 56 -0.31 4.34 -3.77
N SER A 57 -1.62 4.31 -4.03
CA SER A 57 -2.44 5.53 -4.19
C SER A 57 -2.54 6.34 -2.88
N ARG A 58 -2.60 5.67 -1.72
CA ARG A 58 -2.56 6.34 -0.42
C ARG A 58 -1.20 6.98 -0.15
N VAL A 59 -0.11 6.30 -0.52
CA VAL A 59 1.25 6.89 -0.46
C VAL A 59 1.33 8.14 -1.33
N ALA A 60 0.82 8.06 -2.57
CA ALA A 60 0.79 9.19 -3.49
C ALA A 60 0.06 10.41 -2.91
N VAL A 61 -1.15 10.20 -2.36
CA VAL A 61 -1.95 11.27 -1.74
C VAL A 61 -1.26 11.81 -0.48
N GLY A 62 -0.73 10.93 0.37
CA GLY A 62 0.02 11.34 1.56
C GLY A 62 1.27 12.16 1.21
N TRP A 63 1.94 11.82 0.11
CA TRP A 63 3.09 12.58 -0.38
C TRP A 63 2.70 13.96 -0.91
N LEU A 64 1.62 14.04 -1.72
CA LEU A 64 1.08 15.32 -2.19
C LEU A 64 0.62 16.22 -1.05
N ALA A 65 0.01 15.65 0.00
CA ALA A 65 -0.38 16.39 1.19
C ALA A 65 0.83 16.95 1.95
N LYS A 66 1.92 16.18 2.04
CA LYS A 66 3.16 16.60 2.70
C LYS A 66 3.96 17.60 1.84
N TYR A 67 3.95 17.43 0.54
CA TYR A 67 4.69 18.23 -0.42
C TYR A 67 3.78 18.72 -1.57
N PRO A 68 2.97 19.77 -1.37
CA PRO A 68 1.94 20.19 -2.33
C PRO A 68 2.47 20.65 -3.70
N GLY A 69 3.79 20.91 -3.81
CA GLY A 69 4.45 21.28 -5.07
C GLY A 69 5.07 20.10 -5.82
N ALA A 70 5.04 18.90 -5.24
CA ALA A 70 5.62 17.72 -5.88
C ALA A 70 4.77 17.25 -7.06
N VAL A 71 5.43 16.70 -8.09
CA VAL A 71 4.79 15.90 -9.13
C VAL A 71 4.82 14.44 -8.70
N VAL A 72 3.66 13.79 -8.69
CA VAL A 72 3.57 12.36 -8.39
C VAL A 72 3.12 11.62 -9.64
N VAL A 73 3.93 10.66 -10.07
CA VAL A 73 3.64 9.79 -11.22
C VAL A 73 3.24 8.41 -10.72
N GLY A 74 2.12 7.88 -11.20
CA GLY A 74 1.63 6.54 -10.89
C GLY A 74 1.81 5.59 -12.06
N GLN A 75 2.73 4.61 -11.95
CA GLN A 75 2.97 3.64 -13.01
C GLN A 75 2.13 2.39 -12.81
N THR A 76 1.32 2.06 -13.80
CA THR A 76 0.38 0.92 -13.85
C THR A 76 0.74 -0.05 -14.98
N ASN A 77 0.16 -1.25 -14.97
CA ASN A 77 0.30 -2.19 -16.08
C ASN A 77 -0.66 -1.88 -17.22
N THR A 78 -1.82 -1.26 -16.92
CA THR A 78 -2.86 -0.88 -17.90
C THR A 78 -3.41 0.49 -17.54
N ASP A 79 -4.14 1.12 -18.45
CA ASP A 79 -4.75 2.43 -18.25
C ASP A 79 -6.09 2.42 -17.49
N ALA A 80 -6.62 1.25 -17.17
CA ALA A 80 -7.92 1.08 -16.50
C ALA A 80 -8.13 1.90 -15.22
N SER A 81 -7.03 2.32 -14.57
CA SER A 81 -7.05 3.10 -13.32
C SER A 81 -6.68 4.57 -13.49
N HIS A 82 -6.38 5.02 -14.71
CA HIS A 82 -5.80 6.34 -14.94
C HIS A 82 -6.74 7.47 -14.52
N GLU A 83 -8.04 7.42 -14.89
CA GLU A 83 -9.02 8.42 -14.47
C GLU A 83 -9.09 8.57 -12.93
N GLY A 84 -9.03 7.43 -12.22
CA GLY A 84 -8.99 7.42 -10.76
C GLY A 84 -7.73 8.08 -10.20
N LEU A 85 -6.56 7.82 -10.78
CA LEU A 85 -5.30 8.43 -10.37
C LEU A 85 -5.28 9.93 -10.65
N GLU A 86 -5.74 10.36 -11.80
CA GLU A 86 -5.87 11.79 -12.15
C GLU A 86 -6.78 12.54 -11.18
N SER A 87 -7.88 11.90 -10.74
CA SER A 87 -8.78 12.49 -9.75
C SER A 87 -8.11 12.72 -8.38
N LEU A 88 -7.04 11.98 -8.09
CA LEU A 88 -6.20 12.12 -6.89
C LEU A 88 -5.04 13.11 -7.09
N GLY A 89 -4.89 13.71 -8.27
CA GLY A 89 -3.78 14.59 -8.60
C GLY A 89 -2.48 13.85 -8.95
N VAL A 90 -2.57 12.57 -9.27
CA VAL A 90 -1.44 11.71 -9.67
C VAL A 90 -1.40 11.62 -11.19
N TYR A 91 -0.24 11.88 -11.80
CA TYR A 91 -0.04 11.70 -13.24
C TYR A 91 0.11 10.21 -13.56
N PRO A 92 -0.82 9.60 -14.30
CA PRO A 92 -0.75 8.19 -14.60
C PRO A 92 0.14 7.90 -15.81
N ARG A 93 0.85 6.76 -15.80
CA ARG A 93 1.52 6.20 -16.97
C ARG A 93 1.43 4.67 -16.97
N VAL A 94 1.45 4.05 -18.13
CA VAL A 94 1.60 2.59 -18.26
C VAL A 94 3.08 2.19 -18.13
N LYS A 95 3.37 0.96 -17.72
CA LYS A 95 4.75 0.43 -17.61
C LYS A 95 5.52 0.52 -18.93
N ASN A 96 4.84 0.21 -20.04
CA ASN A 96 5.38 0.29 -21.39
C ASN A 96 4.87 1.57 -22.06
N PHE A 97 5.31 2.72 -21.58
CA PHE A 97 4.94 4.02 -22.14
C PHE A 97 5.71 4.32 -23.43
N ASP A 98 5.10 5.11 -24.32
CA ASP A 98 5.71 5.54 -25.57
C ASP A 98 6.84 6.56 -25.34
N ALA A 99 7.72 6.70 -26.32
CA ALA A 99 8.82 7.66 -26.26
C ALA A 99 8.34 9.12 -26.12
N ASP A 100 7.12 9.41 -26.54
CA ASP A 100 6.46 10.72 -26.46
C ASP A 100 5.82 11.00 -25.08
N ASP A 101 5.78 9.99 -24.17
CA ASP A 101 5.29 10.22 -22.82
C ASP A 101 6.11 11.31 -22.11
N ALA A 102 5.43 12.25 -21.47
CA ALA A 102 6.07 13.38 -20.79
C ALA A 102 7.08 12.98 -19.72
N THR A 103 7.05 11.72 -19.26
CA THR A 103 7.97 11.16 -18.27
C THR A 103 9.03 10.23 -18.88
N ALA A 104 9.06 10.08 -20.21
CA ALA A 104 10.04 9.24 -20.90
C ALA A 104 11.48 9.69 -20.59
N GLY A 105 12.35 8.74 -20.28
CA GLY A 105 13.77 9.00 -19.94
C GLY A 105 13.99 9.74 -18.63
N ARG A 106 12.98 9.97 -17.80
CA ARG A 106 13.10 10.68 -16.53
C ARG A 106 13.42 9.77 -15.37
N THR A 107 14.25 10.28 -14.45
CA THR A 107 14.48 9.71 -13.13
C THR A 107 13.83 10.57 -12.06
N PHE A 108 13.58 9.99 -10.90
CA PHE A 108 12.89 10.60 -9.78
C PHE A 108 13.76 10.54 -8.54
N PRO A 109 13.80 11.60 -7.71
CA PRO A 109 14.51 11.55 -6.45
C PRO A 109 13.84 10.59 -5.45
N TYR A 110 12.52 10.39 -5.57
CA TYR A 110 11.78 9.49 -4.70
C TYR A 110 11.04 8.45 -5.54
N VAL A 111 11.16 7.19 -5.14
CA VAL A 111 10.45 6.07 -5.79
C VAL A 111 9.88 5.16 -4.71
N VAL A 112 8.62 4.77 -4.84
CA VAL A 112 8.05 3.69 -4.06
C VAL A 112 7.60 2.56 -4.98
N PHE A 113 8.06 1.35 -4.70
CA PHE A 113 7.59 0.15 -5.38
C PHE A 113 6.58 -0.57 -4.47
N SER A 114 5.30 -0.55 -4.86
CA SER A 114 4.18 -1.13 -4.11
C SER A 114 3.32 -2.09 -4.95
N ALA A 115 3.81 -2.52 -6.11
CA ALA A 115 3.18 -3.58 -6.88
C ALA A 115 3.29 -4.92 -6.14
N PRO A 116 2.21 -5.73 -6.08
CA PRO A 116 2.27 -7.03 -5.42
C PRO A 116 3.04 -8.05 -6.27
N PRO A 117 3.64 -9.10 -5.65
CA PRO A 117 4.35 -10.13 -6.38
C PRO A 117 3.41 -11.06 -7.19
N SER A 118 2.10 -10.99 -6.97
CA SER A 118 1.12 -11.77 -7.73
C SER A 118 1.00 -11.27 -9.17
N GLY A 119 1.19 -12.16 -10.12
CA GLY A 119 1.14 -11.82 -11.56
C GLY A 119 2.49 -11.37 -12.14
N SER A 120 3.58 -11.46 -11.37
CA SER A 120 4.94 -11.28 -11.86
C SER A 120 5.63 -12.65 -11.98
N GLU A 121 6.27 -12.88 -13.12
CA GLU A 121 7.12 -14.07 -13.35
C GLU A 121 8.52 -13.85 -12.77
N ASP A 122 9.05 -12.64 -12.88
CA ASP A 122 10.33 -12.20 -12.32
C ASP A 122 10.16 -10.96 -11.46
N TYR A 123 9.73 -11.17 -10.23
CA TYR A 123 9.46 -10.07 -9.30
C TYR A 123 10.73 -9.29 -8.88
N PRO A 124 11.87 -9.94 -8.57
CA PRO A 124 13.12 -9.21 -8.31
C PRO A 124 13.58 -8.38 -9.50
N GLY A 125 13.50 -8.92 -10.74
CA GLY A 125 13.85 -8.17 -11.96
C GLY A 125 12.94 -6.99 -12.23
N GLU A 126 11.65 -7.06 -11.85
CA GLU A 126 10.75 -5.89 -11.91
C GLU A 126 11.17 -4.79 -10.94
N VAL A 127 11.58 -5.16 -9.72
CA VAL A 127 12.10 -4.21 -8.71
C VAL A 127 13.43 -3.60 -9.18
N GLU A 128 14.33 -4.40 -9.73
CA GLU A 128 15.60 -3.92 -10.33
C GLU A 128 15.34 -2.95 -11.49
N SER A 129 14.34 -3.25 -12.32
CA SER A 129 13.93 -2.35 -13.41
C SER A 129 13.36 -1.03 -12.88
N ALA A 130 12.66 -1.03 -11.75
CA ALA A 130 12.16 0.16 -11.12
C ALA A 130 13.27 1.02 -10.50
N LEU A 131 14.36 0.42 -10.03
CA LEU A 131 15.55 1.14 -9.53
C LEU A 131 16.19 2.04 -10.59
N LYS A 132 16.05 1.70 -11.88
CA LYS A 132 16.55 2.53 -12.99
C LYS A 132 15.85 3.88 -13.08
N TYR A 133 14.66 4.03 -12.49
CA TYR A 133 13.96 5.31 -12.43
C TYR A 133 14.39 6.18 -11.22
N TRP A 134 15.17 5.63 -10.29
CA TRP A 134 15.66 6.38 -9.13
C TRP A 134 16.98 7.08 -9.44
N ASP A 135 17.07 8.39 -9.13
CA ASP A 135 18.28 9.19 -9.37
C ASP A 135 19.33 9.11 -8.25
N GLY A 136 19.06 8.37 -7.18
CA GLY A 136 19.93 8.16 -6.02
C GLY A 136 19.99 9.33 -5.02
N LYS A 137 19.32 10.47 -5.27
CA LYS A 137 19.41 11.67 -4.40
C LYS A 137 18.47 11.65 -3.21
N GLY A 138 17.27 11.08 -3.41
CA GLY A 138 16.25 10.95 -2.35
C GLY A 138 16.24 9.56 -1.75
N CYS A 139 15.11 8.87 -1.85
CA CYS A 139 14.93 7.52 -1.30
C CYS A 139 14.14 6.63 -2.25
N PHE A 140 14.58 5.38 -2.40
CA PHE A 140 13.78 4.28 -2.95
C PHE A 140 13.20 3.46 -1.80
N VAL A 141 11.89 3.24 -1.79
CA VAL A 141 11.22 2.39 -0.80
C VAL A 141 10.54 1.23 -1.49
N PHE A 142 10.86 0.02 -1.05
CA PHE A 142 10.18 -1.21 -1.44
C PHE A 142 9.19 -1.66 -0.37
N THR A 143 7.93 -1.89 -0.73
CA THR A 143 6.96 -2.46 0.19
C THR A 143 7.00 -3.97 0.14
N SER A 144 7.65 -4.56 1.14
CA SER A 144 7.76 -5.99 1.37
C SER A 144 6.67 -6.48 2.34
N SER A 145 6.81 -7.68 2.83
CA SER A 145 5.87 -8.31 3.75
C SER A 145 6.57 -8.81 5.01
N SER A 146 5.92 -8.70 6.15
CA SER A 146 6.35 -9.33 7.39
C SER A 146 6.34 -10.87 7.34
N ALA A 147 5.80 -11.47 6.28
CA ALA A 147 5.85 -12.91 6.05
C ALA A 147 7.28 -13.45 5.86
N VAL A 148 8.27 -12.58 5.63
CA VAL A 148 9.69 -12.96 5.49
C VAL A 148 10.34 -13.38 6.80
N TYR A 149 9.79 -13.03 7.96
CA TYR A 149 10.33 -13.44 9.26
C TYR A 149 10.07 -14.93 9.53
N ALA A 150 11.06 -15.62 10.10
CA ALA A 150 11.03 -17.07 10.28
C ALA A 150 10.35 -17.56 11.55
N ASN A 151 10.15 -16.70 12.56
CA ASN A 151 9.50 -17.05 13.83
C ASN A 151 8.02 -17.39 13.61
N GLU A 152 7.55 -18.52 14.12
CA GLU A 152 6.14 -18.95 13.96
C GLU A 152 5.56 -19.65 15.21
N ALA A 153 6.29 -19.66 16.33
CA ALA A 153 5.88 -20.33 17.56
C ALA A 153 5.26 -19.40 18.62
N GLY A 154 4.81 -18.20 18.21
CA GLY A 154 4.19 -17.23 19.10
C GLY A 154 5.18 -16.24 19.73
N GLU A 155 6.47 -16.34 19.37
CA GLU A 155 7.52 -15.51 19.97
C GLU A 155 7.44 -14.05 19.54
N GLY A 156 8.18 -13.22 20.28
CA GLY A 156 8.42 -11.83 19.91
C GLY A 156 9.16 -11.70 18.59
N CYS A 157 8.79 -10.71 17.80
CA CYS A 157 9.38 -10.41 16.51
C CYS A 157 9.48 -8.89 16.32
N ASP A 158 10.64 -8.42 15.91
CA ASP A 158 10.93 -7.02 15.62
C ASP A 158 11.74 -6.87 14.32
N GLU A 159 12.29 -5.69 14.08
CA GLU A 159 13.04 -5.38 12.86
C GLU A 159 14.32 -6.22 12.71
N ASP A 160 14.89 -6.72 13.80
CA ASP A 160 16.17 -7.47 13.84
C ASP A 160 15.96 -8.98 13.90
N SER A 161 14.72 -9.42 14.01
CA SER A 161 14.37 -10.83 14.09
C SER A 161 14.76 -11.60 12.80
N PRO A 162 15.11 -12.88 12.91
CA PRO A 162 15.60 -13.67 11.79
C PRO A 162 14.53 -13.82 10.69
N VAL A 163 14.99 -13.75 9.45
CA VAL A 163 14.19 -14.02 8.26
C VAL A 163 14.48 -15.41 7.72
N TYR A 164 13.59 -15.95 6.89
CA TYR A 164 13.87 -17.21 6.19
C TYR A 164 15.14 -17.11 5.36
N GLU A 165 15.87 -18.21 5.26
CA GLU A 165 16.97 -18.35 4.30
C GLU A 165 16.40 -18.47 2.88
N ILE A 166 17.00 -17.76 1.92
CA ILE A 166 16.62 -17.86 0.51
C ILE A 166 16.86 -19.30 0.03
N GLY A 167 15.90 -19.89 -0.64
CA GLY A 167 15.90 -21.28 -1.09
C GLY A 167 15.10 -22.23 -0.17
N THR A 168 14.63 -21.76 0.99
CA THR A 168 13.86 -22.60 1.92
C THR A 168 12.34 -22.46 1.76
N ASN A 169 11.87 -21.30 1.29
CA ASN A 169 10.44 -21.03 1.12
C ASN A 169 10.19 -20.21 -0.16
N PRO A 170 9.81 -20.87 -1.27
CA PRO A 170 9.61 -20.20 -2.57
C PRO A 170 8.63 -19.02 -2.53
N ARG A 171 7.70 -19.00 -1.58
CA ARG A 171 6.75 -17.90 -1.43
C ARG A 171 7.39 -16.61 -0.94
N VAL A 172 8.39 -16.70 -0.08
CA VAL A 172 9.10 -15.55 0.48
C VAL A 172 10.42 -15.26 -0.21
N ASP A 173 10.99 -16.25 -0.91
CA ASP A 173 12.30 -16.13 -1.60
C ASP A 173 12.32 -14.95 -2.56
N ARG A 174 11.27 -14.78 -3.38
CA ARG A 174 11.15 -13.65 -4.29
C ARG A 174 11.06 -12.28 -3.59
N LEU A 175 10.51 -12.25 -2.36
CA LEU A 175 10.48 -11.02 -1.55
C LEU A 175 11.88 -10.73 -1.00
N LEU A 176 12.54 -11.73 -0.40
CA LEU A 176 13.88 -11.58 0.17
C LEU A 176 14.91 -11.24 -0.92
N THR A 177 14.81 -11.85 -2.10
CA THR A 177 15.68 -11.50 -3.24
C THR A 177 15.44 -10.05 -3.68
N ALA A 178 14.19 -9.59 -3.77
CA ALA A 178 13.86 -8.21 -4.09
C ALA A 178 14.33 -7.23 -3.00
N GLU A 179 14.19 -7.59 -1.70
CA GLU A 179 14.73 -6.80 -0.59
C GLU A 179 16.24 -6.61 -0.72
N LYS A 180 16.96 -7.72 -1.02
CA LYS A 180 18.41 -7.66 -1.22
C LYS A 180 18.80 -6.71 -2.35
N VAL A 181 18.15 -6.80 -3.49
CA VAL A 181 18.39 -5.91 -4.66
C VAL A 181 18.23 -4.43 -4.26
N VAL A 182 17.18 -4.12 -3.49
CA VAL A 182 16.90 -2.74 -3.04
C VAL A 182 17.93 -2.26 -2.02
N LEU A 183 18.26 -3.09 -1.03
CA LEU A 183 19.20 -2.74 0.04
C LEU A 183 20.61 -2.55 -0.50
N ASP A 184 21.05 -3.43 -1.43
CA ASP A 184 22.35 -3.33 -2.10
C ASP A 184 22.46 -2.04 -2.94
N ALA A 185 21.35 -1.57 -3.54
CA ALA A 185 21.29 -0.32 -4.26
C ALA A 185 21.22 0.94 -3.34
N GLY A 186 21.13 0.77 -2.02
CA GLY A 186 21.01 1.85 -1.05
C GLY A 186 19.58 2.32 -0.78
N GLY A 187 18.57 1.60 -1.32
CA GLY A 187 17.16 1.84 -1.02
C GLY A 187 16.75 1.28 0.34
N SER A 188 15.52 1.47 0.74
CA SER A 188 14.95 1.02 2.02
C SER A 188 13.75 0.10 1.81
N VAL A 189 13.47 -0.73 2.79
CA VAL A 189 12.41 -1.74 2.77
C VAL A 189 11.41 -1.48 3.87
N CYS A 190 10.11 -1.48 3.56
CA CYS A 190 9.02 -1.51 4.53
C CYS A 190 8.41 -2.93 4.54
N ARG A 191 8.71 -3.75 5.55
CA ARG A 191 8.08 -5.05 5.80
C ARG A 191 6.74 -4.83 6.46
N LEU A 192 5.64 -4.97 5.70
CA LEU A 192 4.30 -4.65 6.18
C LEU A 192 3.60 -5.90 6.72
N ALA A 193 2.97 -5.77 7.88
CA ALA A 193 2.04 -6.74 8.44
C ALA A 193 0.74 -6.85 7.61
N GLY A 194 -0.22 -7.62 8.06
CA GLY A 194 -1.48 -7.81 7.37
C GLY A 194 -2.23 -6.49 7.16
N LEU A 195 -2.37 -6.07 5.91
CA LEU A 195 -3.03 -4.81 5.57
C LEU A 195 -4.54 -4.90 5.69
N TYR A 196 -5.17 -3.92 6.35
CA TYR A 196 -6.63 -3.85 6.45
C TYR A 196 -7.20 -2.43 6.33
N HIS A 197 -8.45 -2.36 5.95
CA HIS A 197 -9.41 -1.25 6.11
C HIS A 197 -10.83 -1.83 6.11
N SER A 198 -11.88 -1.04 6.26
CA SER A 198 -13.28 -1.52 6.37
C SER A 198 -13.68 -2.57 5.31
N GLU A 199 -13.27 -2.37 4.05
CA GLU A 199 -13.67 -3.22 2.92
C GLU A 199 -12.62 -4.29 2.54
N ARG A 200 -11.48 -4.35 3.21
CA ARG A 200 -10.37 -5.24 2.84
C ARG A 200 -9.54 -5.66 4.05
N GLY A 201 -9.15 -6.93 4.09
CA GLY A 201 -8.29 -7.49 5.14
C GLY A 201 -8.68 -8.91 5.48
N ALA A 202 -7.99 -9.51 6.47
CA ALA A 202 -8.25 -10.86 6.92
C ALA A 202 -9.69 -11.05 7.42
N HIS A 203 -10.26 -10.04 8.08
CA HIS A 203 -11.64 -10.07 8.56
C HIS A 203 -12.65 -10.33 7.44
N LYS A 204 -12.49 -9.69 6.27
CA LYS A 204 -13.42 -9.91 5.13
C LYS A 204 -13.36 -11.34 4.60
N TYR A 205 -12.22 -12.00 4.72
CA TYR A 205 -12.08 -13.41 4.37
C TYR A 205 -12.74 -14.31 5.43
N PHE A 206 -12.46 -14.07 6.71
CA PHE A 206 -13.01 -14.86 7.81
C PHE A 206 -14.53 -14.79 7.86
N LEU A 207 -15.11 -13.59 7.71
CA LEU A 207 -16.56 -13.38 7.74
C LEU A 207 -17.33 -14.03 6.57
N LYS A 208 -16.65 -14.46 5.52
CA LYS A 208 -17.23 -15.12 4.33
C LYS A 208 -16.96 -16.61 4.27
N THR A 209 -16.14 -17.14 5.19
CA THR A 209 -15.68 -18.53 5.16
C THR A 209 -16.22 -19.27 6.39
N PRO A 210 -17.31 -20.09 6.23
CA PRO A 210 -17.96 -20.73 7.38
C PRO A 210 -17.07 -21.69 8.14
N LYS A 211 -16.08 -22.30 7.46
CA LYS A 211 -15.17 -23.26 8.06
C LYS A 211 -13.74 -23.00 7.63
N LEU A 212 -12.84 -22.87 8.60
CA LEU A 212 -11.43 -22.56 8.41
C LEU A 212 -10.58 -23.67 9.03
N ASP A 213 -9.76 -24.33 8.20
CA ASP A 213 -8.76 -25.29 8.66
C ASP A 213 -7.54 -24.54 9.17
N SER A 214 -7.70 -23.89 10.30
CA SER A 214 -6.66 -23.12 10.99
C SER A 214 -7.00 -22.96 12.46
N ARG A 215 -5.99 -22.67 13.29
CA ARG A 215 -6.15 -22.40 14.72
C ARG A 215 -6.81 -21.04 14.95
N ALA A 216 -7.77 -21.00 15.87
CA ALA A 216 -8.41 -19.76 16.31
C ALA A 216 -7.46 -18.84 17.08
N ASP A 217 -6.55 -19.43 17.87
CA ASP A 217 -5.60 -18.74 18.77
C ASP A 217 -4.29 -18.32 18.09
N ALA A 218 -4.11 -18.61 16.80
CA ALA A 218 -2.93 -18.17 16.08
C ALA A 218 -2.89 -16.65 15.90
N LEU A 219 -1.73 -16.05 16.24
CA LEU A 219 -1.50 -14.62 16.21
C LEU A 219 -1.38 -14.08 14.78
N VAL A 220 -2.01 -12.95 14.54
CA VAL A 220 -1.95 -12.17 13.32
C VAL A 220 -1.54 -10.76 13.67
N ASN A 221 -0.56 -10.22 12.95
CA ASN A 221 -0.17 -8.83 13.09
C ASN A 221 -0.79 -8.03 11.95
N LEU A 222 -1.28 -6.86 12.26
CA LEU A 222 -2.04 -6.03 11.34
C LEU A 222 -1.48 -4.61 11.29
N ILE A 223 -1.81 -3.90 10.22
CA ILE A 223 -1.60 -2.47 10.08
C ILE A 223 -2.68 -1.91 9.16
N HIS A 224 -3.27 -0.79 9.53
CA HIS A 224 -4.24 -0.12 8.69
C HIS A 224 -3.57 0.44 7.42
N TYR A 225 -4.28 0.47 6.28
CA TYR A 225 -3.73 0.97 5.01
C TYR A 225 -3.25 2.42 5.08
N GLU A 226 -3.93 3.29 5.86
CA GLU A 226 -3.47 4.67 6.06
C GLU A 226 -2.14 4.72 6.82
N ASP A 227 -1.98 3.86 7.83
CA ASP A 227 -0.77 3.79 8.62
C ASP A 227 0.40 3.20 7.82
N ALA A 228 0.14 2.16 7.05
CA ALA A 228 1.14 1.61 6.12
C ALA A 228 1.59 2.66 5.08
N ALA A 229 0.66 3.47 4.57
CA ALA A 229 0.98 4.55 3.65
C ALA A 229 1.77 5.66 4.33
N SER A 230 1.37 6.09 5.54
CA SER A 230 2.08 7.10 6.31
C SER A 230 3.49 6.66 6.70
N LEU A 231 3.68 5.36 7.00
CA LEU A 231 5.01 4.76 7.22
C LEU A 231 5.88 4.86 5.96
N CYS A 232 5.34 4.49 4.79
CA CYS A 232 6.08 4.61 3.52
C CYS A 232 6.45 6.07 3.22
N VAL A 233 5.55 7.02 3.49
CA VAL A 233 5.82 8.47 3.34
C VAL A 233 6.91 8.92 4.32
N ALA A 234 6.90 8.45 5.57
CA ALA A 234 7.94 8.76 6.55
C ALA A 234 9.29 8.17 6.12
N ALA A 235 9.32 6.91 5.66
CA ALA A 235 10.53 6.25 5.16
C ALA A 235 11.12 6.98 3.94
N LEU A 236 10.29 7.36 2.96
CA LEU A 236 10.72 8.18 1.81
C LEU A 236 11.32 9.51 2.28
N ALA A 237 10.64 10.21 3.21
CA ALA A 237 11.06 11.53 3.67
C ALA A 237 12.33 11.50 4.54
N SER A 238 12.61 10.39 5.23
CA SER A 238 13.78 10.22 6.10
C SER A 238 15.10 10.21 5.34
N LYS A 239 15.07 9.86 4.04
CA LYS A 239 16.26 9.62 3.21
C LYS A 239 17.20 8.57 3.81
N SER A 240 16.68 7.66 4.62
CA SER A 240 17.45 6.53 5.16
C SER A 240 17.93 5.64 4.03
N LYS A 241 19.15 5.13 4.14
CA LYS A 241 19.76 4.23 3.16
C LYS A 241 19.84 2.82 3.73
N SER A 242 19.64 1.82 2.89
CA SER A 242 19.77 0.39 3.21
C SER A 242 19.10 0.03 4.54
N SER A 243 17.91 0.58 4.79
CA SER A 243 17.22 0.44 6.06
C SER A 243 15.98 -0.44 5.92
N VAL A 244 15.70 -1.24 6.96
CA VAL A 244 14.50 -2.06 7.06
C VAL A 244 13.59 -1.48 8.13
N PHE A 245 12.34 -1.20 7.77
CA PHE A 245 11.28 -0.71 8.64
C PHE A 245 10.18 -1.78 8.76
N LEU A 246 9.68 -2.00 9.96
CA LEU A 246 8.57 -2.93 10.23
C LEU A 246 7.27 -2.16 10.43
N GLY A 247 6.32 -2.39 9.53
CA GLY A 247 4.98 -1.80 9.57
C GLY A 247 3.99 -2.71 10.26
N THR A 248 3.70 -2.43 11.53
CA THR A 248 2.67 -3.08 12.34
C THR A 248 2.08 -2.05 13.30
N ASP A 249 0.81 -2.25 13.72
CA ASP A 249 0.23 -1.47 14.83
C ASP A 249 0.89 -1.81 16.17
N GLY A 250 1.53 -2.98 16.29
CA GLY A 250 2.23 -3.45 17.48
C GLY A 250 1.31 -4.17 18.48
N VAL A 251 0.06 -4.43 18.11
CA VAL A 251 -0.92 -5.15 18.94
C VAL A 251 -1.40 -6.39 18.21
N PRO A 252 -0.72 -7.53 18.36
CA PRO A 252 -1.13 -8.76 17.71
C PRO A 252 -2.53 -9.20 18.18
N VAL A 253 -3.29 -9.78 17.29
CA VAL A 253 -4.67 -10.24 17.51
C VAL A 253 -4.80 -11.67 17.04
N THR A 254 -5.61 -12.51 17.73
CA THR A 254 -5.84 -13.88 17.26
C THR A 254 -6.80 -13.92 16.07
N ARG A 255 -6.75 -15.00 15.29
CA ARG A 255 -7.71 -15.20 14.18
C ARG A 255 -9.16 -15.21 14.68
N GLY A 256 -9.40 -15.86 15.84
CA GLY A 256 -10.70 -15.88 16.49
C GLY A 256 -11.17 -14.48 16.88
N ASP A 257 -10.28 -13.67 17.47
CA ASP A 257 -10.62 -12.30 17.86
C ASP A 257 -10.86 -11.39 16.65
N ILE A 258 -10.13 -11.58 15.54
CA ILE A 258 -10.43 -10.84 14.30
C ILE A 258 -11.88 -11.09 13.87
N ALA A 259 -12.32 -12.36 13.82
CA ALA A 259 -13.68 -12.69 13.44
C ALA A 259 -14.71 -12.15 14.44
N LYS A 260 -14.48 -12.37 15.74
CA LYS A 260 -15.35 -11.92 16.84
C LYS A 260 -15.53 -10.39 16.83
N LEU A 261 -14.43 -9.63 16.87
CA LEU A 261 -14.45 -8.16 16.88
C LEU A 261 -15.14 -7.58 15.64
N SER A 262 -14.97 -8.23 14.49
CA SER A 262 -15.62 -7.78 13.25
C SER A 262 -17.14 -7.99 13.29
N ILE A 263 -17.62 -9.10 13.85
CA ILE A 263 -19.06 -9.37 14.05
C ILE A 263 -19.63 -8.39 15.09
N GLU A 264 -18.97 -8.25 16.23
CA GLU A 264 -19.39 -7.37 17.32
C GLU A 264 -19.43 -5.88 16.92
N SER A 265 -18.64 -5.49 15.91
CA SER A 265 -18.67 -4.11 15.37
C SER A 265 -20.01 -3.73 14.75
N GLY A 266 -20.81 -4.69 14.31
CA GLY A 266 -22.07 -4.46 13.59
C GLY A 266 -21.91 -3.85 12.18
N ALA A 267 -20.67 -3.69 11.69
CA ALA A 267 -20.39 -3.05 10.40
C ALA A 267 -20.59 -3.99 9.19
N TYR A 268 -20.85 -5.29 9.43
CA TYR A 268 -20.90 -6.31 8.39
C TYR A 268 -22.19 -7.14 8.51
N GLU A 269 -23.21 -6.76 7.75
CA GLU A 269 -24.57 -7.33 7.83
C GLU A 269 -24.64 -8.84 7.53
N ASP A 270 -23.86 -9.33 6.56
CA ASP A 270 -23.82 -10.74 6.12
C ASP A 270 -22.68 -11.54 6.77
N ALA A 271 -22.23 -11.14 7.96
CA ALA A 271 -21.11 -11.79 8.63
C ALA A 271 -21.48 -13.18 9.13
N VAL A 272 -20.67 -14.18 8.76
CA VAL A 272 -20.75 -15.53 9.30
C VAL A 272 -19.66 -15.72 10.35
N SER A 273 -20.01 -16.28 11.51
CA SER A 273 -19.01 -16.69 12.50
C SER A 273 -18.29 -17.95 12.00
N PRO A 274 -16.99 -17.90 11.71
CA PRO A 274 -16.28 -19.07 11.21
C PRO A 274 -16.06 -20.11 12.29
N GLU A 275 -16.16 -21.39 11.91
CA GLU A 275 -15.66 -22.50 12.70
C GLU A 275 -14.17 -22.71 12.39
N PHE A 276 -13.31 -22.59 13.40
CA PHE A 276 -11.88 -22.91 13.31
C PHE A 276 -11.68 -24.36 13.74
N THR A 277 -11.15 -25.20 12.85
CA THR A 277 -11.12 -26.67 13.06
C THR A 277 -9.75 -27.22 13.42
N ALA A 278 -8.65 -26.49 13.12
CA ALA A 278 -7.33 -26.98 13.50
C ALA A 278 -7.01 -26.64 14.97
N VAL A 279 -6.42 -27.61 15.66
CA VAL A 279 -5.87 -27.47 17.02
C VAL A 279 -4.34 -27.31 17.00
N ASP A 280 -3.72 -27.70 15.90
CA ASP A 280 -2.26 -27.68 15.67
C ASP A 280 -1.90 -26.72 14.53
N GLY A 281 -0.60 -26.46 14.35
CA GLY A 281 -0.06 -25.61 13.31
C GLY A 281 0.60 -24.34 13.85
N PRO A 282 1.08 -23.45 12.95
CA PRO A 282 1.82 -22.26 13.33
C PRO A 282 1.02 -21.34 14.26
N MET A 283 1.65 -20.89 15.35
CA MET A 283 1.07 -19.92 16.29
C MET A 283 1.18 -18.48 15.79
N GLY A 284 1.95 -18.25 14.72
CA GLY A 284 2.28 -16.91 14.30
C GLY A 284 3.35 -16.27 15.20
N ARG A 285 3.34 -14.96 15.30
CA ARG A 285 4.35 -14.19 16.06
C ARG A 285 3.75 -12.93 16.65
N SER A 286 4.37 -12.37 17.69
CA SER A 286 3.99 -11.11 18.31
C SER A 286 4.94 -10.00 17.84
N MET A 287 4.50 -9.14 16.91
CA MET A 287 5.35 -8.11 16.31
C MET A 287 5.29 -6.79 17.07
N THR A 288 6.48 -6.19 17.26
CA THR A 288 6.67 -4.82 17.73
C THR A 288 7.64 -4.10 16.80
N ASN A 289 7.61 -2.77 16.77
CA ASN A 289 8.42 -1.97 15.84
C ASN A 289 9.06 -0.73 16.50
N PRO A 290 9.76 -0.88 17.63
CA PRO A 290 10.29 0.24 18.39
C PRO A 290 11.35 1.03 17.62
N ARG A 291 12.22 0.37 16.87
CA ARG A 291 13.25 1.01 16.04
C ARG A 291 12.62 1.82 14.91
N THR A 292 11.64 1.27 14.21
CA THR A 292 10.91 1.97 13.15
C THR A 292 10.26 3.23 13.69
N ARG A 293 9.56 3.14 14.83
CA ARG A 293 8.89 4.28 15.48
C ARG A 293 9.89 5.36 15.87
N SER A 294 10.97 5.00 16.55
CA SER A 294 11.96 5.96 17.03
C SER A 294 12.76 6.60 15.90
N SER A 295 13.20 5.81 14.92
CA SER A 295 14.05 6.32 13.82
C SER A 295 13.30 7.23 12.84
N LEU A 296 12.01 7.01 12.64
CA LEU A 296 11.17 7.81 11.74
C LEU A 296 10.33 8.86 12.45
N GLY A 297 10.28 8.87 13.81
CA GLY A 297 9.31 9.67 14.55
C GLY A 297 7.88 9.35 14.13
N TRP A 298 7.60 8.09 13.79
CA TRP A 298 6.33 7.63 13.26
C TRP A 298 5.56 6.81 14.30
N SER A 299 4.25 6.95 14.29
CA SER A 299 3.32 6.09 15.03
C SER A 299 2.04 5.88 14.22
N PRO A 300 1.39 4.72 14.36
CA PRO A 300 0.11 4.48 13.68
C PRO A 300 -0.98 5.39 14.26
N LYS A 301 -1.88 5.84 13.39
CA LYS A 301 -3.12 6.56 13.74
C LYS A 301 -4.14 5.59 14.35
N TYR A 302 -4.23 4.39 13.80
CA TYR A 302 -5.10 3.32 14.29
C TYR A 302 -4.29 2.44 15.24
N GLU A 303 -4.49 2.63 16.55
CA GLU A 303 -3.70 2.01 17.61
C GLU A 303 -3.75 0.48 17.59
N SER A 304 -4.88 -0.09 17.15
CA SER A 304 -5.05 -1.54 17.00
C SER A 304 -6.25 -1.87 16.11
N PHE A 305 -6.28 -3.11 15.63
CA PHE A 305 -7.47 -3.65 14.95
C PHE A 305 -8.71 -3.63 15.84
N GLN A 306 -8.57 -3.92 17.14
CA GLN A 306 -9.66 -3.84 18.11
C GLN A 306 -10.22 -2.41 18.21
N ALA A 307 -9.36 -1.41 18.38
CA ALA A 307 -9.78 -0.02 18.46
C ALA A 307 -10.53 0.43 17.18
N PHE A 308 -10.03 0.00 16.01
CA PHE A 308 -10.69 0.26 14.74
C PHE A 308 -12.10 -0.36 14.67
N MET A 309 -12.25 -1.64 15.04
CA MET A 309 -13.54 -2.32 15.01
C MET A 309 -14.52 -1.77 16.04
N THR A 310 -14.04 -1.41 17.24
CA THR A 310 -14.88 -0.79 18.29
C THR A 310 -15.42 0.57 17.88
N SER A 311 -14.70 1.31 17.04
CA SER A 311 -15.19 2.55 16.42
C SER A 311 -16.17 2.32 15.28
N HIS A 312 -16.74 1.12 15.15
CA HIS A 312 -17.66 0.64 14.12
C HIS A 312 -17.09 0.57 12.70
N GLY A 313 -15.76 0.51 12.54
CA GLY A 313 -15.14 0.52 11.22
C GLY A 313 -15.46 1.79 10.40
N ALA A 314 -16.24 2.72 11.00
CA ALA A 314 -16.87 3.85 10.34
C ALA A 314 -15.92 5.02 10.09
N LEU A 315 -14.71 4.96 10.61
CA LEU A 315 -13.74 6.07 10.52
C LEU A 315 -12.76 5.95 9.36
N ASP A 316 -12.96 4.98 8.47
CA ASP A 316 -12.22 4.92 7.21
C ASP A 316 -12.80 5.98 6.25
N THR A 317 -12.50 7.25 6.54
CA THR A 317 -12.95 8.40 5.74
C THR A 317 -12.23 8.48 4.39
N TYR A 318 -11.22 7.64 4.19
CA TYR A 318 -10.47 7.54 2.95
C TYR A 318 -10.93 6.31 2.15
N SER A 319 -12.05 6.43 1.47
CA SER A 319 -12.32 5.63 0.29
C SER A 319 -11.84 6.45 -0.91
N PRO A 320 -10.71 6.12 -1.55
CA PRO A 320 -10.52 6.63 -2.89
C PRO A 320 -11.72 6.16 -3.69
N ARG A 321 -12.38 7.05 -4.44
CA ARG A 321 -13.49 6.68 -5.36
C ARG A 321 -13.06 5.65 -6.39
N TYR A 322 -11.80 5.24 -6.36
CA TYR A 322 -11.16 4.25 -7.18
C TYR A 322 -11.06 2.91 -6.45
N LYS A 323 -11.91 1.97 -6.85
CA LYS A 323 -11.74 0.54 -6.57
C LYS A 323 -11.06 -0.06 -7.80
N PRO A 324 -9.77 -0.43 -7.77
CA PRO A 324 -9.18 -1.15 -8.87
C PRO A 324 -9.97 -2.45 -9.06
N GLU A 325 -10.60 -2.62 -10.23
CA GLU A 325 -11.20 -3.90 -10.58
C GLU A 325 -10.08 -4.95 -10.56
N ARG A 326 -10.28 -6.00 -9.77
CA ARG A 326 -9.36 -7.14 -9.82
C ARG A 326 -9.53 -7.79 -11.18
N PRO A 327 -8.44 -8.03 -11.94
CA PRO A 327 -8.54 -8.96 -13.03
C PRO A 327 -9.08 -10.28 -12.47
N ARG A 328 -10.17 -10.78 -13.03
CA ARG A 328 -10.76 -12.08 -12.67
C ARG A 328 -9.80 -13.16 -13.16
N PHE A 329 -8.81 -13.52 -12.35
CA PHE A 329 -8.04 -14.72 -12.60
C PHE A 329 -8.93 -15.92 -12.27
N SER A 330 -9.28 -16.66 -13.30
CA SER A 330 -9.83 -18.00 -13.13
C SER A 330 -8.76 -18.88 -12.46
N PRO A 331 -9.09 -19.70 -11.45
CA PRO A 331 -8.14 -20.61 -10.81
C PRO A 331 -7.50 -21.64 -11.75
N THR A 332 -7.96 -21.73 -12.99
CA THR A 332 -7.55 -22.77 -13.97
C THR A 332 -6.74 -22.26 -15.15
N GLY A 333 -6.33 -20.96 -15.18
CA GLY A 333 -5.36 -20.47 -16.20
C GLY A 333 -5.77 -20.66 -17.66
N ARG A 334 -7.05 -20.85 -17.99
CA ARG A 334 -7.51 -20.93 -19.38
C ARG A 334 -8.34 -19.71 -19.75
N PRO A 335 -8.02 -19.00 -20.86
CA PRO A 335 -8.89 -17.95 -21.37
C PRO A 335 -10.21 -18.58 -21.85
N HIS A 336 -11.34 -18.02 -21.42
CA HIS A 336 -12.64 -18.35 -22.01
C HIS A 336 -12.61 -17.93 -23.48
N GLN A 337 -12.56 -18.92 -24.38
CA GLN A 337 -12.92 -18.70 -25.76
C GLN A 337 -14.44 -18.41 -25.79
N GLN A 338 -14.79 -17.21 -26.19
CA GLN A 338 -16.17 -16.91 -26.58
C GLN A 338 -16.41 -17.67 -27.88
N GLY A 339 -17.27 -18.69 -27.83
CA GLY A 339 -17.79 -19.40 -28.97
C GLY A 339 -18.77 -18.52 -29.75
N ALA A 340 -18.73 -18.67 -31.06
CA ALA A 340 -19.54 -18.02 -32.08
C ALA A 340 -21.06 -18.18 -31.86
#